data_1aab70ad056aa0f33726bd76446a3ddc
#
_entry.id   1aab70ad056aa0f33726bd76446a3ddc
#
_cell.length_a   1.000
_cell.length_b   1.000
_cell.length_c   1.000
_cell.angle_alpha   90.00
_cell.angle_beta   90.00
_cell.angle_gamma   90.00
#
_symmetry.space_group_name_H-M   'P 1'
#
loop_
_entity.id
_entity.type
_entity.pdbx_description
1 polymer ?
#
loop_
_entity_poly.entity_id
_entity_poly.type
_entity_poly.pdbx_seq_one_letter_code
_entity_poly.pdbx_strand_id
1 'polypeptide(L)'
;MYDDLYDEVELSKGWSGNAQAVLESWAAGEWFTDRPEVPESLKMVVFKVTGETNTDDLSPAPDAWSRPDIPLHALAMFKMARDGIEPDAPGVTGPLKQIEVIKESGLPVAFVGDVVGTGSSRKSATNSVLWYFGEDTPGIPNKRAGGVCIGGKVAPIFY
;
A
#
# COMPACT_ATOMS: atom_id res chain seq x y z
N MET A 1 -33.87 0.38 2.98
CA MET A 1 -33.30 1.75 2.91
C MET A 1 -31.88 1.79 2.29
N TYR A 2 -31.28 0.66 1.94
CA TYR A 2 -30.03 0.61 1.15
C TYR A 2 -30.24 0.04 -0.26
N ASP A 3 -31.31 -0.73 -0.49
CA ASP A 3 -31.59 -1.32 -1.81
C ASP A 3 -32.00 -0.26 -2.85
N ASP A 4 -32.68 0.81 -2.42
CA ASP A 4 -33.14 1.87 -3.33
C ASP A 4 -32.01 2.76 -3.87
N LEU A 5 -30.84 2.77 -3.22
CA LEU A 5 -29.69 3.56 -3.65
C LEU A 5 -28.91 2.95 -4.83
N TYR A 6 -29.07 1.65 -5.05
CA TYR A 6 -28.39 0.96 -6.14
C TYR A 6 -29.19 0.96 -7.44
N ASP A 7 -30.52 1.10 -7.37
CA ASP A 7 -31.39 1.16 -8.56
C ASP A 7 -31.41 2.53 -9.25
N GLU A 8 -30.98 3.60 -8.55
CA GLU A 8 -30.95 4.97 -9.11
C GLU A 8 -29.57 5.45 -9.57
N VAL A 9 -28.51 4.68 -9.38
CA VAL A 9 -27.22 4.97 -10.02
C VAL A 9 -27.31 4.53 -11.48
N GLU A 10 -27.94 5.34 -12.32
CA GLU A 10 -27.60 5.32 -13.74
C GLU A 10 -26.08 5.50 -13.86
N LEU A 11 -25.38 4.40 -14.06
CA LEU A 11 -23.96 4.42 -14.38
C LEU A 11 -23.79 5.41 -15.54
N SER A 12 -23.29 6.58 -15.22
CA SER A 12 -23.17 7.68 -16.17
C SER A 12 -22.54 7.15 -17.45
N LYS A 13 -23.10 7.50 -18.61
CA LYS A 13 -22.58 7.18 -19.92
C LYS A 13 -21.12 7.61 -20.00
N GLY A 14 -20.20 6.71 -19.80
CA GLY A 14 -18.76 7.01 -19.76
C GLY A 14 -17.91 6.09 -18.90
N TRP A 15 -18.51 5.16 -18.18
CA TRP A 15 -17.74 4.12 -17.51
C TRP A 15 -17.08 3.23 -18.55
N SER A 16 -15.75 3.10 -18.45
CA SER A 16 -15.01 2.19 -19.32
C SER A 16 -15.51 0.76 -19.10
N GLY A 17 -15.51 -0.08 -20.16
CA GLY A 17 -15.91 -1.49 -20.04
C GLY A 17 -15.16 -2.24 -18.92
N ASN A 18 -13.95 -1.79 -18.56
CA ASN A 18 -13.18 -2.32 -17.44
C ASN A 18 -13.85 -2.07 -16.08
N ALA A 19 -14.47 -0.91 -15.86
CA ALA A 19 -15.14 -0.62 -14.60
C ALA A 19 -16.38 -1.50 -14.40
N GLN A 20 -17.16 -1.72 -15.45
CA GLN A 20 -18.30 -2.62 -15.42
C GLN A 20 -17.86 -4.06 -15.15
N ALA A 21 -16.85 -4.56 -15.85
CA ALA A 21 -16.30 -5.91 -15.64
C ALA A 21 -15.81 -6.11 -14.20
N VAL A 22 -15.17 -5.10 -13.60
CA VAL A 22 -14.73 -5.15 -12.20
C VAL A 22 -15.92 -5.21 -11.25
N LEU A 23 -16.98 -4.43 -11.48
CA LEU A 23 -18.18 -4.46 -10.65
C LEU A 23 -18.93 -5.79 -10.77
N GLU A 24 -19.01 -6.34 -11.97
CA GLU A 24 -19.61 -7.65 -12.23
C GLU A 24 -18.81 -8.77 -11.53
N SER A 25 -17.47 -8.73 -11.63
CA SER A 25 -16.57 -9.64 -10.93
C SER A 25 -16.74 -9.57 -9.41
N TRP A 26 -16.92 -8.37 -8.86
CA TRP A 26 -17.17 -8.18 -7.44
C TRP A 26 -18.55 -8.71 -7.01
N ALA A 27 -19.57 -8.46 -7.80
CA ALA A 27 -20.90 -8.97 -7.57
C ALA A 27 -20.95 -10.51 -7.62
N ALA A 28 -20.17 -11.10 -8.53
CA ALA A 28 -20.01 -12.55 -8.66
C ALA A 28 -19.10 -13.17 -7.57
N GLY A 29 -18.37 -12.35 -6.80
CA GLY A 29 -17.43 -12.83 -5.80
C GLY A 29 -16.17 -13.47 -6.36
N GLU A 30 -15.83 -13.21 -7.62
CA GLU A 30 -14.67 -13.81 -8.31
C GLU A 30 -13.35 -13.53 -7.59
N TRP A 31 -13.20 -12.35 -6.98
CA TRP A 31 -12.04 -12.01 -6.15
C TRP A 31 -11.83 -12.95 -4.96
N PHE A 32 -12.87 -13.70 -4.57
CA PHE A 32 -12.82 -14.73 -3.52
C PHE A 32 -12.45 -16.09 -4.06
N THR A 33 -12.95 -16.44 -5.25
CA THR A 33 -12.86 -17.76 -5.84
C THR A 33 -11.65 -17.92 -6.76
N ASP A 34 -11.29 -16.87 -7.51
CA ASP A 34 -10.25 -16.89 -8.52
C ASP A 34 -8.89 -16.39 -7.99
N ARG A 35 -8.55 -16.78 -6.76
CA ARG A 35 -7.22 -16.46 -6.22
C ARG A 35 -6.16 -17.23 -6.97
N PRO A 36 -5.11 -16.55 -7.45
CA PRO A 36 -3.96 -17.22 -8.03
C PRO A 36 -3.34 -18.16 -6.99
N GLU A 37 -2.89 -19.32 -7.45
CA GLU A 37 -2.13 -20.23 -6.60
C GLU A 37 -0.88 -19.52 -6.06
N VAL A 38 -0.57 -19.76 -4.79
CA VAL A 38 0.67 -19.26 -4.21
C VAL A 38 1.84 -19.95 -4.89
N PRO A 39 2.75 -19.22 -5.53
CA PRO A 39 3.88 -19.85 -6.21
C PRO A 39 4.82 -20.53 -5.21
N GLU A 40 5.44 -21.64 -5.61
CA GLU A 40 6.41 -22.38 -4.79
C GLU A 40 7.61 -21.51 -4.37
N SER A 41 7.96 -20.52 -5.17
CA SER A 41 9.06 -19.60 -4.90
C SER A 41 8.75 -18.20 -5.40
N LEU A 42 9.15 -17.20 -4.64
CA LEU A 42 9.07 -15.79 -5.01
C LEU A 42 10.48 -15.19 -5.07
N LYS A 43 10.82 -14.61 -6.23
CA LYS A 43 12.04 -13.83 -6.37
C LYS A 43 11.69 -12.36 -6.22
N MET A 44 12.28 -11.69 -5.24
CA MET A 44 12.02 -10.28 -4.96
C MET A 44 13.29 -9.55 -4.52
N VAL A 45 13.25 -8.22 -4.63
CA VAL A 45 14.26 -7.35 -4.01
C VAL A 45 13.71 -6.87 -2.67
N VAL A 46 14.59 -6.61 -1.73
CA VAL A 46 14.22 -6.28 -0.35
C VAL A 46 14.58 -4.83 -0.05
N PHE A 47 13.62 -4.08 0.44
CA PHE A 47 13.86 -2.83 1.16
C PHE A 47 13.81 -3.12 2.66
N LYS A 48 14.98 -3.10 3.30
CA LYS A 48 15.10 -3.45 4.73
C LYS A 48 15.20 -2.23 5.62
N VAL A 49 14.38 -2.21 6.67
CA VAL A 49 14.44 -1.25 7.77
C VAL A 49 14.79 -1.96 9.07
N THR A 50 15.88 -1.56 9.70
CA THR A 50 16.32 -2.13 10.97
C THR A 50 15.62 -1.48 12.16
N GLY A 51 15.51 -2.24 13.26
CA GLY A 51 14.87 -1.79 14.48
C GLY A 51 13.34 -1.76 14.40
N GLU A 52 12.73 -0.99 15.29
CA GLU A 52 11.28 -0.86 15.36
C GLU A 52 10.78 0.17 14.35
N THR A 53 9.85 -0.21 13.52
CA THR A 53 9.10 0.69 12.62
C THR A 53 7.68 0.84 13.15
N ASN A 54 7.36 2.01 13.66
CA ASN A 54 6.04 2.29 14.19
C ASN A 54 5.10 2.89 13.13
N THR A 55 3.85 3.05 13.48
CA THR A 55 2.84 3.60 12.55
C THR A 55 3.06 5.07 12.22
N ASP A 56 3.78 5.85 13.05
CA ASP A 56 4.16 7.23 12.73
C ASP A 56 5.28 7.29 11.69
N ASP A 57 6.20 6.33 11.67
CA ASP A 57 7.20 6.21 10.61
C ASP A 57 6.54 5.99 9.24
N LEU A 58 5.49 5.17 9.21
CA LEU A 58 4.80 4.78 7.97
C LEU A 58 3.68 5.74 7.56
N SER A 59 3.07 6.43 8.52
CA SER A 59 1.92 7.30 8.32
C SER A 59 1.85 8.34 9.44
N PRO A 60 2.64 9.42 9.36
CA PRO A 60 2.70 10.44 10.41
C PRO A 60 1.33 11.11 10.64
N ALA A 61 0.90 11.17 11.91
CA ALA A 61 -0.39 11.75 12.27
C ALA A 61 -0.58 13.21 11.81
N PRO A 62 0.44 14.08 11.85
CA PRO A 62 0.29 15.47 11.40
C PRO A 62 -0.04 15.61 9.91
N ASP A 63 0.31 14.60 9.10
CA ASP A 63 0.06 14.64 7.65
C ASP A 63 -1.36 14.19 7.26
N ALA A 64 -2.13 13.61 8.19
CA ALA A 64 -3.49 13.12 7.92
C ALA A 64 -4.45 14.22 7.44
N TRP A 65 -4.27 15.46 7.90
CA TRP A 65 -5.11 16.59 7.52
C TRP A 65 -4.71 17.22 6.18
N SER A 66 -3.41 17.25 5.89
CA SER A 66 -2.88 17.90 4.68
C SER A 66 -2.78 16.94 3.49
N ARG A 67 -2.90 15.64 3.73
CA ARG A 67 -2.73 14.56 2.75
C ARG A 67 -3.85 13.53 2.88
N PRO A 68 -5.08 13.88 2.41
CA PRO A 68 -6.28 13.09 2.71
C PRO A 68 -6.41 11.80 1.90
N ASP A 69 -5.70 11.66 0.78
CA ASP A 69 -5.72 10.47 -0.05
C ASP A 69 -4.48 9.59 0.14
N ILE A 70 -4.58 8.33 -0.27
CA ILE A 70 -3.50 7.34 -0.11
C ILE A 70 -2.21 7.79 -0.80
N PRO A 71 -2.21 8.19 -2.09
CA PRO A 71 -0.98 8.60 -2.77
C PRO A 71 -0.25 9.75 -2.08
N LEU A 72 -0.99 10.81 -1.70
CA LEU A 72 -0.40 11.97 -1.04
C LEU A 72 0.08 11.65 0.37
N HIS A 73 -0.69 10.83 1.11
CA HIS A 73 -0.31 10.43 2.47
C HIS A 73 0.93 9.54 2.47
N ALA A 74 1.04 8.63 1.51
CA ALA A 74 2.20 7.74 1.37
C ALA A 74 3.52 8.50 1.15
N LEU A 75 3.48 9.72 0.56
CA LEU A 75 4.66 10.58 0.45
C LEU A 75 5.22 11.06 1.80
N ALA A 76 4.49 10.88 2.88
CA ALA A 76 4.95 11.18 4.23
C ALA A 76 5.64 10.00 4.92
N MET A 77 5.66 8.81 4.31
CA MET A 77 6.33 7.64 4.86
C MET A 77 7.83 7.94 5.05
N PHE A 78 8.35 7.65 6.26
CA PHE A 78 9.72 7.96 6.67
C PHE A 78 10.13 9.42 6.53
N LYS A 79 9.18 10.34 6.60
CA LYS A 79 9.43 11.80 6.57
C LYS A 79 10.22 12.28 7.81
N MET A 80 10.08 11.57 8.93
CA MET A 80 10.80 11.90 10.16
C MET A 80 12.12 11.13 10.21
N ALA A 81 13.20 11.83 10.58
CA ALA A 81 14.49 11.19 10.80
C ALA A 81 14.41 10.19 11.96
N ARG A 82 15.06 9.06 11.80
CA ARG A 82 15.21 8.03 12.82
C ARG A 82 16.56 7.34 12.69
N ASP A 83 16.94 6.56 13.69
CA ASP A 83 18.23 5.84 13.65
C ASP A 83 18.35 4.98 12.39
N GLY A 84 19.38 5.24 11.60
CA GLY A 84 19.68 4.53 10.36
C GLY A 84 18.84 4.94 9.14
N ILE A 85 17.93 5.90 9.27
CA ILE A 85 17.12 6.42 8.16
C ILE A 85 17.09 7.94 8.20
N GLU A 86 17.64 8.55 7.14
CA GLU A 86 17.49 9.97 6.88
C GLU A 86 16.37 10.18 5.85
N PRO A 87 15.48 11.15 6.05
CA PRO A 87 14.41 11.47 5.11
C PRO A 87 14.95 11.91 3.75
N ASP A 88 14.13 11.73 2.70
CA ASP A 88 14.42 12.28 1.39
C ASP A 88 14.51 13.81 1.45
N ALA A 89 15.61 14.35 0.90
CA ALA A 89 15.86 15.78 0.83
C ALA A 89 16.63 16.12 -0.47
N PRO A 90 16.77 17.41 -0.83
CA PRO A 90 17.63 17.81 -1.92
C PRO A 90 19.08 17.33 -1.69
N GLY A 91 19.60 16.52 -2.61
CA GLY A 91 20.94 15.92 -2.50
C GLY A 91 21.05 14.71 -1.57
N VAL A 92 19.97 14.31 -0.88
CA VAL A 92 19.93 13.13 -0.03
C VAL A 92 18.97 12.09 -0.64
N THR A 93 19.46 10.86 -0.80
CA THR A 93 18.66 9.72 -1.22
C THR A 93 18.14 9.01 0.02
N GLY A 94 16.95 9.41 0.43
CA GLY A 94 16.25 8.81 1.56
C GLY A 94 15.42 7.58 1.15
N PRO A 95 14.55 7.09 2.04
CA PRO A 95 13.83 5.84 1.88
C PRO A 95 12.99 5.75 0.61
N LEU A 96 12.23 6.79 0.27
CA LEU A 96 11.32 6.74 -0.87
C LEU A 96 12.08 6.68 -2.20
N LYS A 97 13.14 7.48 -2.35
CA LYS A 97 14.02 7.41 -3.53
C LYS A 97 14.77 6.08 -3.62
N GLN A 98 15.17 5.50 -2.48
CA GLN A 98 15.78 4.16 -2.48
C GLN A 98 14.80 3.10 -2.99
N ILE A 99 13.53 3.16 -2.58
CA ILE A 99 12.48 2.26 -3.06
C ILE A 99 12.28 2.43 -4.58
N GLU A 100 12.26 3.66 -5.09
CA GLU A 100 12.16 3.93 -6.54
C GLU A 100 13.31 3.29 -7.31
N VAL A 101 14.55 3.48 -6.85
CA VAL A 101 15.74 2.86 -7.45
C VAL A 101 15.68 1.33 -7.43
N ILE A 102 15.24 0.75 -6.31
CA ILE A 102 15.10 -0.71 -6.20
C ILE A 102 14.05 -1.25 -7.19
N LYS A 103 12.98 -0.51 -7.42
CA LYS A 103 11.93 -0.87 -8.39
C LYS A 103 12.41 -0.91 -9.84
N GLU A 104 13.46 -0.18 -10.18
CA GLU A 104 14.08 -0.23 -11.53
C GLU A 104 14.58 -1.63 -11.88
N SER A 105 14.79 -2.50 -10.90
CA SER A 105 15.14 -3.91 -11.13
C SER A 105 14.06 -4.70 -11.88
N GLY A 106 12.81 -4.20 -11.93
CA GLY A 106 11.66 -4.89 -12.50
C GLY A 106 11.16 -6.09 -11.68
N LEU A 107 11.75 -6.34 -10.51
CA LEU A 107 11.31 -7.38 -9.58
C LEU A 107 10.35 -6.80 -8.53
N PRO A 108 9.41 -7.59 -8.01
CA PRO A 108 8.63 -7.19 -6.85
C PRO A 108 9.55 -6.79 -5.69
N VAL A 109 9.15 -5.75 -4.97
CA VAL A 109 9.90 -5.26 -3.81
C VAL A 109 9.17 -5.64 -2.53
N ALA A 110 9.87 -6.26 -1.59
CA ALA A 110 9.33 -6.57 -0.27
C ALA A 110 9.80 -5.53 0.76
N PHE A 111 8.89 -5.09 1.62
CA PHE A 111 9.25 -4.41 2.86
C PHE A 111 9.71 -5.43 3.90
N VAL A 112 10.89 -5.26 4.46
CA VAL A 112 11.42 -6.14 5.51
C VAL A 112 11.82 -5.31 6.73
N GLY A 113 11.30 -5.67 7.90
CA GLY A 113 11.61 -4.99 9.15
C GLY A 113 11.84 -5.96 10.32
N ASP A 114 12.52 -5.50 11.34
CA ASP A 114 12.71 -6.32 12.56
C ASP A 114 11.40 -6.35 13.38
N VAL A 115 10.81 -5.18 13.64
CA VAL A 115 9.51 -5.02 14.28
C VAL A 115 8.71 -3.99 13.48
N VAL A 116 7.53 -4.35 13.02
CA VAL A 116 6.74 -3.52 12.07
C VAL A 116 5.35 -3.23 12.59
N GLY A 117 4.93 -1.96 12.51
CA GLY A 117 3.54 -1.54 12.71
C GLY A 117 3.14 -1.31 14.16
N THR A 118 4.09 -1.14 15.08
CA THR A 118 3.82 -0.79 16.47
C THR A 118 3.24 0.63 16.61
N GLY A 119 2.77 0.96 17.81
CA GLY A 119 2.23 2.28 18.12
C GLY A 119 0.71 2.38 17.92
N SER A 120 0.24 3.54 17.50
CA SER A 120 -1.18 3.82 17.33
C SER A 120 -1.81 3.02 16.19
N SER A 121 -3.05 2.56 16.37
CA SER A 121 -3.79 1.79 15.36
C SER A 121 -4.17 2.68 14.17
N ARG A 122 -3.30 2.75 13.16
CA ARG A 122 -3.50 3.53 11.92
C ARG A 122 -3.49 2.63 10.70
N LYS A 123 -4.67 2.40 10.13
CA LYS A 123 -4.82 1.67 8.85
C LYS A 123 -4.09 2.35 7.70
N SER A 124 -3.91 3.67 7.76
CA SER A 124 -3.13 4.44 6.78
C SER A 124 -1.67 4.00 6.70
N ALA A 125 -1.09 3.46 7.77
CA ALA A 125 0.26 2.88 7.75
C ALA A 125 0.35 1.69 6.78
N THR A 126 -0.63 0.79 6.82
CA THR A 126 -0.74 -0.32 5.85
C THR A 126 -0.92 0.20 4.43
N ASN A 127 -1.76 1.22 4.23
CA ASN A 127 -1.96 1.83 2.92
C ASN A 127 -0.67 2.45 2.36
N SER A 128 0.16 3.09 3.20
CA SER A 128 1.46 3.64 2.78
C SER A 128 2.40 2.53 2.34
N VAL A 129 2.47 1.43 3.08
CA VAL A 129 3.27 0.26 2.68
C VAL A 129 2.75 -0.32 1.37
N LEU A 130 1.44 -0.54 1.24
CA LEU A 130 0.84 -1.03 0.00
C LEU A 130 1.09 -0.10 -1.19
N TRP A 131 1.11 1.21 -0.97
CA TRP A 131 1.39 2.18 -2.03
C TRP A 131 2.76 1.99 -2.67
N TYR A 132 3.77 1.68 -1.88
CA TYR A 132 5.14 1.48 -2.37
C TYR A 132 5.45 0.04 -2.76
N PHE A 133 4.84 -0.94 -2.13
CA PHE A 133 5.21 -2.35 -2.25
C PHE A 133 4.14 -3.23 -2.90
N GLY A 134 2.95 -2.68 -3.17
CA GLY A 134 1.86 -3.37 -3.84
C GLY A 134 1.79 -3.06 -5.34
N GLU A 135 0.96 -3.83 -6.03
CA GLU A 135 0.63 -3.68 -7.45
C GLU A 135 -0.69 -2.93 -7.63
N ASP A 136 -0.83 -2.20 -8.71
CA ASP A 136 -2.07 -1.48 -9.01
C ASP A 136 -3.23 -2.45 -9.21
N THR A 137 -4.36 -2.18 -8.54
CA THR A 137 -5.57 -2.96 -8.74
C THR A 137 -6.25 -2.53 -10.04
N PRO A 138 -6.42 -3.44 -11.01
CA PRO A 138 -7.01 -3.10 -12.30
C PRO A 138 -8.39 -2.43 -12.17
N GLY A 139 -8.59 -1.33 -12.86
CA GLY A 139 -9.86 -0.59 -12.89
C GLY A 139 -10.17 0.25 -11.64
N ILE A 140 -9.33 0.23 -10.60
CA ILE A 140 -9.55 1.02 -9.38
C ILE A 140 -8.42 2.03 -9.19
N PRO A 141 -8.65 3.31 -9.45
CA PRO A 141 -7.64 4.35 -9.28
C PRO A 141 -7.12 4.40 -7.84
N ASN A 142 -5.81 4.61 -7.69
CA ASN A 142 -5.14 4.80 -6.39
C ASN A 142 -5.33 3.63 -5.40
N LYS A 143 -5.64 2.44 -5.90
CA LYS A 143 -5.77 1.23 -5.11
C LYS A 143 -4.68 0.23 -5.48
N ARG A 144 -3.96 -0.26 -4.48
CA ARG A 144 -2.92 -1.29 -4.62
C ARG A 144 -3.20 -2.46 -3.70
N ALA A 145 -2.73 -3.63 -4.10
CA ALA A 145 -2.85 -4.88 -3.36
C ALA A 145 -1.59 -5.73 -3.56
N GLY A 146 -1.49 -6.85 -2.88
CA GLY A 146 -0.45 -7.86 -3.09
C GLY A 146 0.95 -7.47 -2.58
N GLY A 147 1.07 -6.43 -1.78
CA GLY A 147 2.35 -6.05 -1.18
C GLY A 147 2.88 -7.12 -0.22
N VAL A 148 4.20 -7.32 -0.23
CA VAL A 148 4.87 -8.27 0.67
C VAL A 148 5.53 -7.50 1.82
N CYS A 149 5.12 -7.81 3.04
CA CYS A 149 5.73 -7.31 4.27
C CYS A 149 6.22 -8.48 5.12
N ILE A 150 7.52 -8.49 5.41
CA ILE A 150 8.16 -9.51 6.24
C ILE A 150 8.69 -8.84 7.50
N GLY A 151 8.26 -9.31 8.66
CA GLY A 151 8.73 -8.80 9.94
C GLY A 151 9.21 -9.92 10.85
N GLY A 152 10.25 -9.68 11.63
CA GLY A 152 10.57 -10.54 12.77
C GLY A 152 9.43 -10.55 13.77
N LYS A 153 8.74 -9.39 13.91
CA LYS A 153 7.47 -9.23 14.61
C LYS A 153 6.61 -8.24 13.81
N VAL A 154 5.37 -8.60 13.55
CA VAL A 154 4.40 -7.73 12.86
C VAL A 154 3.25 -7.45 13.81
N ALA A 155 2.89 -6.19 13.97
CA ALA A 155 1.77 -5.80 14.82
C ALA A 155 0.41 -6.19 14.19
N PRO A 156 -0.62 -6.51 15.00
CA PRO A 156 -1.91 -7.00 14.50
C PRO A 156 -2.61 -6.08 13.50
N ILE A 157 -2.31 -4.80 13.49
CA ILE A 157 -2.90 -3.84 12.53
C ILE A 157 -2.50 -4.12 11.07
N PHE A 158 -1.46 -4.90 10.84
CA PHE A 158 -0.97 -5.28 9.50
C PHE A 158 -1.49 -6.64 9.01
N TYR A 159 -2.29 -7.32 9.80
CA TYR A 159 -2.95 -8.59 9.42
C TYR A 159 -4.28 -8.36 8.73
#